data_dcaea411d33018bdf164ec23249db918
#
_entry.id   dcaea411d33018bdf164ec23249db918
#
_cell.length_a   1.000
_cell.length_b   1.000
_cell.length_c   1.000
_cell.angle_alpha   90.00
_cell.angle_beta   90.00
_cell.angle_gamma   90.00
#
_symmetry.space_group_name_H-M   'P 1'
#
loop_
_entity.id
_entity.type
_entity.pdbx_description
1 polymer ?
#
loop_
_entity_poly.entity_id
_entity_poly.type
_entity_poly.pdbx_seq_one_letter_code
_entity_poly.pdbx_strand_id
1 'polypeptide(L)'
;MVLPFLVFLVMKFGGDAIVYGLLAATYPAFQLIGSPILGRWSDTFGRKKVLLLSNVGTSVGWILFLFALFLPAEQTFSIDFAFIGTFVVIVPLFILFLARAIDGITGGNISVANAYLSDLSSDESRSKNFGKLAISSNIGFILGPALAGILGGTIFGSILPVLAALILSLVTIIVIGFLLRESKPSSKEILVPEETTIRKVFAQECRETYSTVRTTKPRFQDVFKLRHISLLLVLYFLIFLGFNIYYAVFPTHAANDLKWSITQLGIFYAVLSGIMVLVQGPVLRKALKKFSEEKLVFIGSLILATNFILFVSNNIFAVGGAVILFAVGNGLMWPSFMSILSRRAGSKLQGAVQGVAGSFGGLASILGLTLGGFLYNSIGVASFLVSAGVILVVFVMSFRLLKEK
;
A
#
# COMPACT_ATOMS: atom_id res chain seq x y z
N MET A 1 -4.96 -3.81 -8.35
CA MET A 1 -5.67 -4.96 -8.95
C MET A 1 -6.25 -5.92 -7.92
N VAL A 2 -5.53 -6.30 -6.85
CA VAL A 2 -5.94 -7.40 -5.94
C VAL A 2 -7.25 -7.14 -5.19
N LEU A 3 -7.42 -5.94 -4.62
CA LEU A 3 -8.54 -5.64 -3.72
C LEU A 3 -9.94 -5.97 -4.25
N PRO A 4 -10.30 -5.64 -5.51
CA PRO A 4 -11.67 -5.88 -5.99
C PRO A 4 -12.06 -7.34 -6.11
N PHE A 5 -11.11 -8.25 -6.34
CA PHE A 5 -11.44 -9.67 -6.52
C PHE A 5 -11.05 -10.57 -5.35
N LEU A 6 -10.18 -10.10 -4.45
CA LEU A 6 -9.66 -10.90 -3.33
C LEU A 6 -10.78 -11.36 -2.39
N VAL A 7 -11.76 -10.50 -2.10
CA VAL A 7 -12.91 -10.86 -1.26
C VAL A 7 -13.73 -11.99 -1.87
N PHE A 8 -13.95 -11.95 -3.18
CA PHE A 8 -14.70 -13.00 -3.90
C PHE A 8 -13.94 -14.33 -3.93
N LEU A 9 -12.61 -14.30 -3.98
CA LEU A 9 -11.80 -15.51 -3.86
C LEU A 9 -11.90 -16.13 -2.46
N VAL A 10 -11.81 -15.31 -1.44
CA VAL A 10 -11.95 -15.77 -0.05
C VAL A 10 -13.33 -16.40 0.15
N MET A 11 -14.40 -15.76 -0.31
CA MET A 11 -15.75 -16.30 -0.24
C MET A 11 -15.92 -17.59 -1.06
N LYS A 12 -15.34 -17.64 -2.27
CA LYS A 12 -15.37 -18.86 -3.13
C LYS A 12 -14.77 -20.07 -2.41
N PHE A 13 -13.73 -19.85 -1.60
CA PHE A 13 -13.05 -20.89 -0.84
C PHE A 13 -13.57 -21.05 0.61
N GLY A 14 -14.78 -20.55 0.90
CA GLY A 14 -15.43 -20.71 2.19
C GLY A 14 -14.89 -19.84 3.33
N GLY A 15 -14.03 -18.85 3.03
CA GLY A 15 -13.57 -17.89 4.02
C GLY A 15 -14.58 -16.76 4.26
N ASP A 16 -14.49 -16.16 5.43
CA ASP A 16 -15.33 -15.06 5.90
C ASP A 16 -14.58 -13.70 5.86
N ALA A 17 -15.18 -12.67 6.48
CA ALA A 17 -14.60 -11.35 6.59
C ALA A 17 -13.28 -11.34 7.40
N ILE A 18 -13.15 -12.21 8.39
CA ILE A 18 -11.93 -12.33 9.21
C ILE A 18 -10.78 -12.86 8.33
N VAL A 19 -11.04 -13.95 7.60
CA VAL A 19 -10.07 -14.54 6.66
C VAL A 19 -9.65 -13.52 5.60
N TYR A 20 -10.61 -12.75 5.06
CA TYR A 20 -10.30 -11.69 4.11
C TYR A 20 -9.41 -10.61 4.73
N GLY A 21 -9.73 -10.12 5.92
CA GLY A 21 -8.93 -9.10 6.62
C GLY A 21 -7.50 -9.58 6.91
N LEU A 22 -7.35 -10.81 7.39
CA LEU A 22 -6.05 -11.44 7.65
C LEU A 22 -5.25 -11.64 6.35
N LEU A 23 -5.88 -12.13 5.30
CA LEU A 23 -5.24 -12.32 3.99
C LEU A 23 -4.79 -10.98 3.39
N ALA A 24 -5.62 -9.94 3.51
CA ALA A 24 -5.25 -8.60 3.07
C ALA A 24 -4.09 -8.02 3.90
N ALA A 25 -4.07 -8.26 5.22
CA ALA A 25 -3.02 -7.82 6.14
C ALA A 25 -1.68 -8.55 5.95
N THR A 26 -1.69 -9.76 5.37
CA THR A 26 -0.48 -10.56 5.15
C THR A 26 0.54 -9.81 4.30
N TYR A 27 0.12 -9.18 3.21
CA TYR A 27 1.04 -8.43 2.34
C TYR A 27 1.77 -7.30 3.10
N PRO A 28 1.11 -6.32 3.74
CA PRO A 28 1.82 -5.26 4.47
C PRO A 28 2.63 -5.79 5.66
N ALA A 29 2.23 -6.91 6.29
CA ALA A 29 3.00 -7.52 7.37
C ALA A 29 4.36 -8.02 6.87
N PHE A 30 4.38 -8.77 5.79
CA PHE A 30 5.61 -9.27 5.19
C PHE A 30 6.41 -8.17 4.47
N GLN A 31 5.74 -7.15 3.92
CA GLN A 31 6.40 -5.98 3.33
C GLN A 31 7.16 -5.16 4.38
N LEU A 32 6.62 -5.04 5.59
CA LEU A 32 7.30 -4.35 6.69
C LEU A 32 8.64 -5.01 7.05
N ILE A 33 8.70 -6.35 6.94
CA ILE A 33 9.93 -7.13 7.15
C ILE A 33 10.83 -7.07 5.91
N GLY A 34 10.26 -7.22 4.72
CA GLY A 34 11.01 -7.30 3.45
C GLY A 34 11.66 -5.97 3.04
N SER A 35 10.99 -4.83 3.28
CA SER A 35 11.48 -3.51 2.83
C SER A 35 12.86 -3.13 3.36
N PRO A 36 13.20 -3.29 4.65
CA PRO A 36 14.55 -3.02 5.14
C PRO A 36 15.61 -3.96 4.56
N ILE A 37 15.24 -5.22 4.31
CA ILE A 37 16.13 -6.25 3.75
C ILE A 37 16.47 -5.88 2.29
N LEU A 38 15.44 -5.66 1.48
CA LEU A 38 15.62 -5.27 0.07
C LEU A 38 16.34 -3.93 -0.07
N GLY A 39 16.05 -2.97 0.81
CA GLY A 39 16.77 -1.70 0.84
C GLY A 39 18.27 -1.88 1.05
N ARG A 40 18.68 -2.66 2.06
CA ARG A 40 20.10 -2.96 2.32
C ARG A 40 20.73 -3.76 1.18
N TRP A 41 20.03 -4.75 0.63
CA TRP A 41 20.53 -5.51 -0.51
C TRP A 41 20.74 -4.62 -1.73
N SER A 42 19.83 -3.68 -1.99
CA SER A 42 19.96 -2.76 -3.11
C SER A 42 21.15 -1.81 -2.96
N ASP A 43 21.51 -1.43 -1.73
CA ASP A 43 22.72 -0.67 -1.44
C ASP A 43 24.03 -1.49 -1.67
N THR A 44 23.94 -2.82 -1.55
CA THR A 44 25.12 -3.70 -1.62
C THR A 44 25.29 -4.36 -2.99
N PHE A 45 24.20 -4.85 -3.57
CA PHE A 45 24.22 -5.68 -4.79
C PHE A 45 23.75 -4.95 -6.05
N GLY A 46 23.28 -3.71 -5.90
CA GLY A 46 22.78 -2.90 -7.01
C GLY A 46 21.27 -2.79 -7.04
N ARG A 47 20.77 -1.65 -7.50
CA ARG A 47 19.35 -1.32 -7.54
C ARG A 47 18.58 -2.21 -8.52
N LYS A 48 19.11 -2.36 -9.75
CA LYS A 48 18.48 -3.17 -10.80
C LYS A 48 18.29 -4.62 -10.40
N LYS A 49 19.32 -5.26 -9.83
CA LYS A 49 19.26 -6.67 -9.43
C LYS A 49 18.20 -6.93 -8.37
N VAL A 50 18.10 -6.03 -7.38
CA VAL A 50 17.08 -6.16 -6.31
C VAL A 50 15.68 -5.84 -6.82
N LEU A 51 15.51 -4.89 -7.75
CA LEU A 51 14.23 -4.66 -8.42
C LEU A 51 13.78 -5.86 -9.25
N LEU A 52 14.71 -6.55 -9.95
CA LEU A 52 14.41 -7.79 -10.65
C LEU A 52 13.98 -8.90 -9.69
N LEU A 53 14.75 -9.13 -8.62
CA LEU A 53 14.42 -10.13 -7.61
C LEU A 53 13.03 -9.89 -7.01
N SER A 54 12.72 -8.63 -6.70
CA SER A 54 11.40 -8.23 -6.19
C SER A 54 10.28 -8.58 -7.17
N ASN A 55 10.43 -8.24 -8.45
CA ASN A 55 9.40 -8.53 -9.46
C ASN A 55 9.28 -10.03 -9.77
N VAL A 56 10.36 -10.80 -9.66
CA VAL A 56 10.31 -12.28 -9.74
C VAL A 56 9.47 -12.81 -8.57
N GLY A 57 9.67 -12.32 -7.34
CA GLY A 57 8.85 -12.71 -6.19
C GLY A 57 7.37 -12.38 -6.38
N THR A 58 7.06 -11.19 -6.89
CA THR A 58 5.68 -10.81 -7.25
C THR A 58 5.10 -11.75 -8.31
N SER A 59 5.89 -12.14 -9.34
CA SER A 59 5.44 -13.10 -10.35
C SER A 59 5.16 -14.48 -9.77
N VAL A 60 6.02 -14.96 -8.84
CA VAL A 60 5.78 -16.21 -8.10
C VAL A 60 4.49 -16.12 -7.29
N GLY A 61 4.24 -14.97 -6.63
CA GLY A 61 2.96 -14.72 -5.95
C GLY A 61 1.76 -14.87 -6.89
N TRP A 62 1.81 -14.28 -8.08
CA TRP A 62 0.73 -14.42 -9.07
C TRP A 62 0.57 -15.84 -9.63
N ILE A 63 1.66 -16.58 -9.82
CA ILE A 63 1.61 -18.01 -10.20
C ILE A 63 0.91 -18.81 -9.10
N LEU A 64 1.22 -18.58 -7.83
CA LEU A 64 0.55 -19.25 -6.72
C LEU A 64 -0.94 -18.87 -6.64
N PHE A 65 -1.30 -17.59 -6.89
CA PHE A 65 -2.71 -17.20 -7.01
C PHE A 65 -3.42 -17.97 -8.11
N LEU A 66 -2.79 -18.07 -9.28
CA LEU A 66 -3.34 -18.80 -10.41
C LEU A 66 -3.49 -20.29 -10.07
N PHE A 67 -2.48 -20.88 -9.46
CA PHE A 67 -2.50 -22.27 -9.02
C PHE A 67 -3.64 -22.55 -8.03
N ALA A 68 -3.84 -21.67 -7.04
CA ALA A 68 -4.93 -21.79 -6.07
C ALA A 68 -6.31 -21.81 -6.74
N LEU A 69 -6.49 -21.09 -7.87
CA LEU A 69 -7.77 -21.04 -8.59
C LEU A 69 -8.17 -22.37 -9.27
N PHE A 70 -7.20 -23.23 -9.57
CA PHE A 70 -7.41 -24.55 -10.19
C PHE A 70 -7.57 -25.68 -9.17
N LEU A 71 -7.33 -25.40 -7.89
CA LEU A 71 -7.53 -26.40 -6.84
C LEU A 71 -9.00 -26.53 -6.46
N PRO A 72 -9.47 -27.75 -6.09
CA PRO A 72 -10.79 -27.95 -5.53
C PRO A 72 -10.97 -27.12 -4.23
N ALA A 73 -12.10 -26.44 -4.10
CA ALA A 73 -12.40 -25.62 -2.93
C ALA A 73 -12.50 -26.43 -1.62
N GLU A 74 -12.86 -27.70 -1.74
CA GLU A 74 -13.04 -28.64 -0.62
C GLU A 74 -11.73 -29.29 -0.17
N GLN A 75 -10.60 -29.04 -0.85
CA GLN A 75 -9.33 -29.63 -0.46
C GLN A 75 -8.83 -29.05 0.85
N THR A 76 -8.76 -29.90 1.87
CA THR A 76 -8.34 -29.53 3.22
C THR A 76 -7.24 -30.46 3.72
N PHE A 77 -6.44 -29.97 4.67
CA PHE A 77 -5.58 -30.78 5.51
C PHE A 77 -5.74 -30.33 6.96
N SER A 78 -5.51 -31.26 7.88
CA SER A 78 -5.58 -30.98 9.32
C SER A 78 -4.18 -30.86 9.90
N ILE A 79 -4.00 -29.86 10.78
CA ILE A 79 -2.79 -29.69 11.58
C ILE A 79 -3.17 -29.84 13.03
N ASP A 80 -2.60 -30.84 13.69
CA ASP A 80 -2.81 -31.10 15.11
C ASP A 80 -1.75 -30.38 15.94
N PHE A 81 -2.17 -29.44 16.76
CA PHE A 81 -1.32 -28.81 17.74
C PHE A 81 -1.62 -29.38 19.14
N ALA A 82 -0.60 -29.87 19.82
CA ALA A 82 -0.73 -30.50 21.13
C ALA A 82 -1.43 -29.65 22.20
N PHE A 83 -1.40 -28.32 22.09
CA PHE A 83 -1.98 -27.38 23.07
C PHE A 83 -3.20 -26.62 22.57
N ILE A 84 -3.49 -26.59 21.27
CA ILE A 84 -4.51 -25.72 20.66
C ILE A 84 -5.61 -26.53 19.96
N GLY A 85 -5.36 -27.82 19.73
CA GLY A 85 -6.30 -28.73 19.04
C GLY A 85 -6.04 -28.85 17.54
N THR A 86 -7.00 -29.47 16.83
CA THR A 86 -6.91 -29.72 15.38
C THR A 86 -7.48 -28.55 14.60
N PHE A 87 -6.66 -28.00 13.69
CA PHE A 87 -7.07 -26.96 12.74
C PHE A 87 -7.24 -27.56 11.34
N VAL A 88 -8.40 -27.36 10.75
CA VAL A 88 -8.65 -27.70 9.34
C VAL A 88 -8.25 -26.53 8.46
N VAL A 89 -7.28 -26.72 7.58
CA VAL A 89 -6.76 -25.70 6.67
C VAL A 89 -7.27 -25.99 5.27
N ILE A 90 -7.92 -24.99 4.68
CA ILE A 90 -8.37 -25.04 3.28
C ILE A 90 -7.17 -24.72 2.39
N VAL A 91 -6.73 -25.70 1.58
CA VAL A 91 -5.50 -25.63 0.77
C VAL A 91 -5.45 -24.39 -0.13
N PRO A 92 -6.49 -24.08 -0.93
CA PRO A 92 -6.48 -22.85 -1.73
C PRO A 92 -6.25 -21.57 -0.91
N LEU A 93 -6.89 -21.43 0.24
CA LEU A 93 -6.69 -20.26 1.12
C LEU A 93 -5.26 -20.19 1.65
N PHE A 94 -4.70 -21.32 2.08
CA PHE A 94 -3.31 -21.38 2.54
C PHE A 94 -2.33 -20.91 1.44
N ILE A 95 -2.55 -21.36 0.19
CA ILE A 95 -1.72 -20.93 -0.94
C ILE A 95 -1.88 -19.43 -1.21
N LEU A 96 -3.08 -18.87 -1.05
CA LEU A 96 -3.28 -17.41 -1.17
C LEU A 96 -2.52 -16.66 -0.07
N PHE A 97 -2.50 -17.15 1.17
CA PHE A 97 -1.68 -16.56 2.25
C PHE A 97 -0.19 -16.64 1.92
N LEU A 98 0.28 -17.78 1.43
CA LEU A 98 1.68 -17.95 1.02
C LEU A 98 2.04 -17.00 -0.15
N ALA A 99 1.18 -16.89 -1.15
CA ALA A 99 1.35 -15.96 -2.26
C ALA A 99 1.45 -14.51 -1.78
N ARG A 100 0.58 -14.09 -0.84
CA ARG A 100 0.61 -12.76 -0.24
C ARG A 100 1.85 -12.51 0.62
N ALA A 101 2.33 -13.54 1.31
CA ALA A 101 3.56 -13.47 2.11
C ALA A 101 4.80 -13.28 1.21
N ILE A 102 4.93 -14.08 0.17
CA ILE A 102 6.03 -13.98 -0.81
C ILE A 102 5.99 -12.62 -1.51
N ASP A 103 4.83 -12.21 -2.04
CA ASP A 103 4.65 -10.92 -2.68
C ASP A 103 4.94 -9.76 -1.70
N GLY A 104 4.56 -9.90 -0.42
CA GLY A 104 4.87 -8.93 0.62
C GLY A 104 6.36 -8.80 0.89
N ILE A 105 7.07 -9.90 1.17
CA ILE A 105 8.53 -9.88 1.42
C ILE A 105 9.27 -9.24 0.23
N THR A 106 8.86 -9.57 -0.97
CA THR A 106 9.49 -9.06 -2.18
C THR A 106 8.94 -7.69 -2.61
N GLY A 107 7.75 -7.31 -2.15
CA GLY A 107 7.06 -6.06 -2.48
C GLY A 107 7.64 -4.79 -1.86
N GLY A 108 8.72 -4.88 -1.07
CA GLY A 108 9.45 -3.73 -0.52
C GLY A 108 10.23 -2.89 -1.55
N ASN A 109 9.96 -3.07 -2.83
CA ASN A 109 10.68 -2.46 -3.96
C ASN A 109 10.46 -0.95 -4.13
N ILE A 110 9.41 -0.37 -3.53
CA ILE A 110 9.15 1.08 -3.61
C ILE A 110 10.33 1.87 -3.05
N SER A 111 10.92 1.42 -1.93
CA SER A 111 12.11 2.04 -1.35
C SER A 111 13.31 1.96 -2.29
N VAL A 112 13.49 0.82 -2.96
CA VAL A 112 14.56 0.59 -3.94
C VAL A 112 14.35 1.44 -5.20
N ALA A 113 13.11 1.54 -5.71
CA ALA A 113 12.77 2.37 -6.86
C ALA A 113 13.00 3.86 -6.56
N ASN A 114 12.62 4.33 -5.37
CA ASN A 114 12.89 5.68 -4.93
C ASN A 114 14.39 5.97 -4.82
N ALA A 115 15.18 5.03 -4.30
CA ALA A 115 16.63 5.14 -4.22
C ALA A 115 17.25 5.17 -5.62
N TYR A 116 16.82 4.28 -6.53
CA TYR A 116 17.25 4.26 -7.93
C TYR A 116 16.99 5.61 -8.62
N LEU A 117 15.78 6.15 -8.45
CA LEU A 117 15.42 7.44 -9.04
C LEU A 117 16.23 8.59 -8.44
N SER A 118 16.53 8.52 -7.15
CA SER A 118 17.39 9.49 -6.47
C SER A 118 18.82 9.45 -6.99
N ASP A 119 19.37 8.24 -7.23
CA ASP A 119 20.73 8.04 -7.75
C ASP A 119 20.89 8.61 -9.18
N LEU A 120 19.83 8.60 -9.98
CA LEU A 120 19.82 9.10 -11.37
C LEU A 120 19.42 10.58 -11.51
N SER A 121 18.92 11.21 -10.44
CA SER A 121 18.40 12.56 -10.51
C SER A 121 19.41 13.58 -9.98
N SER A 122 19.69 14.64 -10.78
CA SER A 122 20.33 15.84 -10.26
C SER A 122 19.41 16.58 -9.29
N ASP A 123 19.93 17.46 -8.44
CA ASP A 123 19.13 18.23 -7.49
C ASP A 123 18.03 19.05 -8.18
N GLU A 124 18.28 19.57 -9.38
CA GLU A 124 17.32 20.32 -10.19
C GLU A 124 16.21 19.43 -10.77
N SER A 125 16.53 18.21 -11.22
CA SER A 125 15.59 17.30 -11.86
C SER A 125 14.85 16.40 -10.89
N ARG A 126 15.31 16.28 -9.63
CA ARG A 126 14.80 15.37 -8.61
C ARG A 126 13.29 15.53 -8.39
N SER A 127 12.81 16.74 -8.12
CA SER A 127 11.39 17.01 -7.89
C SER A 127 10.52 16.60 -9.11
N LYS A 128 10.98 16.90 -10.32
CA LYS A 128 10.27 16.53 -11.56
C LYS A 128 10.20 15.01 -11.75
N ASN A 129 11.29 14.29 -11.47
CA ASN A 129 11.35 12.85 -11.62
C ASN A 129 10.49 12.11 -10.58
N PHE A 130 10.53 12.54 -9.31
CA PHE A 130 9.62 12.01 -8.29
C PHE A 130 8.16 12.33 -8.59
N GLY A 131 7.87 13.50 -9.18
CA GLY A 131 6.55 13.84 -9.69
C GLY A 131 6.05 12.87 -10.76
N LYS A 132 6.91 12.47 -11.70
CA LYS A 132 6.56 11.45 -12.71
C LYS A 132 6.28 10.09 -12.08
N LEU A 133 7.06 9.67 -11.07
CA LEU A 133 6.83 8.43 -10.34
C LEU A 133 5.46 8.45 -9.62
N ALA A 134 5.12 9.56 -8.98
CA ALA A 134 3.82 9.73 -8.33
C ALA A 134 2.66 9.67 -9.33
N ILE A 135 2.78 10.30 -10.49
CA ILE A 135 1.78 10.23 -11.58
C ILE A 135 1.61 8.78 -12.05
N SER A 136 2.71 8.06 -12.29
CA SER A 136 2.68 6.65 -12.70
C SER A 136 1.98 5.77 -11.66
N SER A 137 2.27 5.99 -10.38
CA SER A 137 1.61 5.28 -9.28
C SER A 137 0.10 5.57 -9.25
N ASN A 138 -0.31 6.82 -9.41
CA ASN A 138 -1.72 7.21 -9.45
C ASN A 138 -2.46 6.58 -10.65
N ILE A 139 -1.83 6.54 -11.82
CA ILE A 139 -2.38 5.84 -12.99
C ILE A 139 -2.59 4.34 -12.68
N GLY A 140 -1.62 3.71 -12.01
CA GLY A 140 -1.73 2.32 -11.57
C GLY A 140 -2.89 2.09 -10.59
N PHE A 141 -3.14 3.03 -9.67
CA PHE A 141 -4.28 2.96 -8.75
C PHE A 141 -5.65 3.11 -9.43
N ILE A 142 -5.72 3.81 -10.58
CA ILE A 142 -6.95 3.91 -11.39
C ILE A 142 -7.13 2.67 -12.25
N LEU A 143 -6.10 2.35 -13.05
CA LEU A 143 -6.18 1.27 -14.03
C LEU A 143 -6.26 -0.11 -13.37
N GLY A 144 -5.59 -0.30 -12.22
CA GLY A 144 -5.57 -1.57 -11.52
C GLY A 144 -6.95 -2.12 -11.17
N PRO A 145 -7.76 -1.41 -10.36
CA PRO A 145 -9.12 -1.85 -10.05
C PRO A 145 -10.04 -1.91 -11.26
N ALA A 146 -9.92 -0.97 -12.21
CA ALA A 146 -10.72 -0.97 -13.44
C ALA A 146 -10.47 -2.25 -14.24
N LEU A 147 -9.22 -2.60 -14.52
CA LEU A 147 -8.86 -3.83 -15.21
C LEU A 147 -9.34 -5.08 -14.45
N ALA A 148 -9.17 -5.09 -13.12
CA ALA A 148 -9.64 -6.21 -12.31
C ALA A 148 -11.17 -6.39 -12.40
N GLY A 149 -11.93 -5.29 -12.39
CA GLY A 149 -13.40 -5.33 -12.54
C GLY A 149 -13.86 -5.75 -13.91
N ILE A 150 -13.27 -5.20 -14.98
CA ILE A 150 -13.61 -5.54 -16.37
C ILE A 150 -13.28 -7.01 -16.66
N LEU A 151 -12.06 -7.43 -16.35
CA LEU A 151 -11.61 -8.79 -16.61
C LEU A 151 -12.31 -9.83 -15.72
N GLY A 152 -12.58 -9.48 -14.45
CA GLY A 152 -13.27 -10.35 -13.50
C GLY A 152 -14.76 -10.54 -13.79
N GLY A 153 -15.37 -9.65 -14.57
CA GLY A 153 -16.76 -9.76 -15.05
C GLY A 153 -16.94 -10.69 -16.25
N THR A 154 -15.88 -11.25 -16.79
CA THR A 154 -15.96 -12.18 -17.90
C THR A 154 -16.32 -13.61 -17.45
N ILE A 155 -16.62 -14.50 -18.40
CA ILE A 155 -16.90 -15.92 -18.14
C ILE A 155 -15.76 -16.64 -17.40
N PHE A 156 -14.52 -16.11 -17.49
CA PHE A 156 -13.35 -16.66 -16.80
C PHE A 156 -13.20 -16.17 -15.35
N GLY A 157 -14.06 -15.25 -14.91
CA GLY A 157 -14.08 -14.75 -13.53
C GLY A 157 -12.71 -14.23 -13.06
N SER A 158 -12.28 -14.67 -11.88
CA SER A 158 -11.03 -14.23 -11.25
C SER A 158 -9.74 -14.67 -11.96
N ILE A 159 -9.81 -15.60 -12.94
CA ILE A 159 -8.63 -16.11 -13.65
C ILE A 159 -7.99 -14.99 -14.50
N LEU A 160 -8.79 -14.24 -15.25
CA LEU A 160 -8.26 -13.19 -16.12
C LEU A 160 -7.58 -12.03 -15.38
N PRO A 161 -8.13 -11.48 -14.28
CA PRO A 161 -7.40 -10.47 -13.48
C PRO A 161 -6.06 -10.97 -12.95
N VAL A 162 -5.99 -12.22 -12.48
CA VAL A 162 -4.75 -12.85 -11.99
C VAL A 162 -3.76 -13.04 -13.13
N LEU A 163 -4.22 -13.56 -14.27
CA LEU A 163 -3.38 -13.75 -15.45
C LEU A 163 -2.84 -12.41 -16.00
N ALA A 164 -3.69 -11.38 -16.05
CA ALA A 164 -3.27 -10.04 -16.47
C ALA A 164 -2.19 -9.46 -15.51
N ALA A 165 -2.35 -9.65 -14.21
CA ALA A 165 -1.36 -9.23 -13.22
C ALA A 165 -0.03 -10.00 -13.38
N LEU A 166 -0.08 -11.31 -13.64
CA LEU A 166 1.09 -12.13 -13.94
C LEU A 166 1.79 -11.63 -15.21
N ILE A 167 1.06 -11.41 -16.29
CA ILE A 167 1.63 -10.89 -17.55
C ILE A 167 2.29 -9.52 -17.32
N LEU A 168 1.63 -8.61 -16.60
CA LEU A 168 2.20 -7.30 -16.28
C LEU A 168 3.49 -7.41 -15.45
N SER A 169 3.54 -8.35 -14.49
CA SER A 169 4.76 -8.56 -13.70
C SER A 169 5.90 -9.14 -14.55
N LEU A 170 5.61 -10.08 -15.47
CA LEU A 170 6.59 -10.63 -16.41
C LEU A 170 7.09 -9.55 -17.39
N VAL A 171 6.20 -8.74 -17.94
CA VAL A 171 6.58 -7.58 -18.77
C VAL A 171 7.49 -6.63 -17.99
N THR A 172 7.18 -6.38 -16.72
CA THR A 172 8.02 -5.52 -15.86
C THR A 172 9.42 -6.13 -15.67
N ILE A 173 9.54 -7.44 -15.48
CA ILE A 173 10.84 -8.12 -15.40
C ILE A 173 11.63 -7.92 -16.69
N ILE A 174 11.00 -8.08 -17.86
CA ILE A 174 11.62 -7.86 -19.17
C ILE A 174 12.08 -6.41 -19.30
N VAL A 175 11.21 -5.45 -18.99
CA VAL A 175 11.52 -4.02 -19.05
C VAL A 175 12.69 -3.66 -18.13
N ILE A 176 12.68 -4.12 -16.88
CA ILE A 176 13.78 -3.88 -15.94
C ILE A 176 15.06 -4.57 -16.45
N GLY A 177 14.95 -5.81 -16.92
CA GLY A 177 16.08 -6.59 -17.38
C GLY A 177 16.82 -5.97 -18.57
N PHE A 178 16.08 -5.50 -19.58
CA PHE A 178 16.65 -5.02 -20.83
C PHE A 178 16.80 -3.49 -20.90
N LEU A 179 15.84 -2.73 -20.34
CA LEU A 179 15.83 -1.27 -20.51
C LEU A 179 16.41 -0.51 -19.31
N LEU A 180 16.31 -1.07 -18.09
CA LEU A 180 16.84 -0.40 -16.93
C LEU A 180 18.36 -0.59 -16.86
N ARG A 181 19.11 0.51 -16.80
CA ARG A 181 20.56 0.48 -16.54
C ARG A 181 20.80 0.45 -15.03
N GLU A 182 21.91 -0.15 -14.60
CA GLU A 182 22.30 -0.08 -13.19
C GLU A 182 22.64 1.37 -12.82
N SER A 183 22.14 1.85 -11.70
CA SER A 183 22.49 3.17 -11.19
C SER A 183 23.86 3.11 -10.51
N LYS A 184 24.71 4.11 -10.75
CA LYS A 184 25.97 4.25 -10.01
C LYS A 184 25.69 5.14 -8.79
N PRO A 185 26.07 4.74 -7.57
CA PRO A 185 26.01 5.64 -6.44
C PRO A 185 26.95 6.83 -6.70
N SER A 186 26.49 8.03 -6.34
CA SER A 186 27.32 9.23 -6.39
C SER A 186 28.59 8.99 -5.57
N SER A 187 29.75 9.14 -6.22
CA SER A 187 31.06 8.85 -5.63
C SER A 187 31.36 9.76 -4.44
N LYS A 188 31.18 9.24 -3.24
CA LYS A 188 31.82 9.75 -2.03
C LYS A 188 32.33 8.56 -1.23
N GLU A 189 33.63 8.55 -0.98
CA GLU A 189 34.48 7.62 -0.25
C GLU A 189 33.92 6.24 0.17
N ILE A 190 34.62 5.22 -0.32
CA ILE A 190 34.26 3.81 -0.25
C ILE A 190 35.00 3.16 0.94
N LEU A 191 34.28 2.70 1.95
CA LEU A 191 34.78 1.77 2.97
C LEU A 191 34.17 0.39 2.78
N VAL A 192 35.01 -0.63 2.63
CA VAL A 192 34.63 -2.02 2.36
C VAL A 192 34.17 -2.73 3.64
N PRO A 193 32.97 -3.34 3.71
CA PRO A 193 32.53 -4.15 4.85
C PRO A 193 32.95 -5.62 4.73
N GLU A 194 33.05 -6.28 5.89
CA GLU A 194 33.38 -7.70 6.08
C GLU A 194 32.47 -8.68 5.33
N GLU A 195 33.01 -9.85 5.03
CA GLU A 195 32.38 -10.90 4.20
C GLU A 195 31.16 -11.56 4.85
N THR A 196 30.00 -11.48 4.19
CA THR A 196 28.81 -12.25 4.53
C THR A 196 28.48 -13.30 3.47
N THR A 197 27.91 -14.42 3.89
CA THR A 197 27.56 -15.58 3.03
C THR A 197 26.69 -15.20 1.82
N ILE A 198 25.88 -14.17 1.95
CA ILE A 198 24.98 -13.65 0.88
C ILE A 198 25.76 -13.06 -0.29
N ARG A 199 26.99 -12.59 -0.09
CA ARG A 199 27.88 -12.10 -1.15
C ARG A 199 28.23 -13.14 -2.21
N LYS A 200 28.22 -14.41 -1.86
CA LYS A 200 28.58 -15.50 -2.78
C LYS A 200 27.49 -15.79 -3.81
N VAL A 201 26.23 -15.41 -3.53
CA VAL A 201 25.08 -15.65 -4.40
C VAL A 201 24.99 -14.58 -5.51
N PHE A 202 25.43 -13.37 -5.23
CA PHE A 202 25.42 -12.25 -6.20
C PHE A 202 26.86 -11.99 -6.68
N ALA A 203 27.12 -12.13 -7.97
CA ALA A 203 28.43 -12.07 -8.58
C ALA A 203 29.27 -10.81 -8.21
N GLN A 204 30.59 -10.95 -8.27
CA GLN A 204 31.61 -9.98 -7.82
C GLN A 204 31.52 -8.58 -8.47
N GLU A 205 30.82 -8.42 -9.57
CA GLU A 205 30.72 -7.16 -10.32
C GLU A 205 30.10 -5.97 -9.54
N CYS A 206 29.34 -6.26 -8.49
CA CYS A 206 28.74 -5.22 -7.64
C CYS A 206 29.69 -4.70 -6.55
N ARG A 207 30.82 -5.34 -6.34
CA ARG A 207 31.72 -5.05 -5.23
C ARG A 207 32.36 -3.66 -5.31
N GLU A 208 32.62 -3.18 -6.52
CA GLU A 208 33.28 -1.89 -6.75
C GLU A 208 32.28 -0.72 -6.84
N THR A 209 31.01 -1.02 -7.17
CA THR A 209 30.03 0.02 -7.50
C THR A 209 29.13 0.41 -6.30
N TYR A 210 28.91 -0.50 -5.34
CA TYR A 210 27.99 -0.30 -4.22
C TYR A 210 28.61 -0.53 -2.84
N SER A 211 29.86 -0.15 -2.70
CA SER A 211 30.49 -0.10 -1.39
C SER A 211 29.91 1.05 -0.56
N THR A 212 29.59 0.75 0.70
CA THR A 212 28.87 1.62 1.61
C THR A 212 29.57 2.97 1.80
N VAL A 213 28.96 4.01 1.26
CA VAL A 213 29.21 5.38 1.69
C VAL A 213 28.67 5.49 3.11
N ARG A 214 29.54 5.57 4.09
CA ARG A 214 29.21 6.07 5.44
C ARG A 214 29.06 7.60 5.35
N THR A 215 28.02 8.08 4.72
CA THR A 215 27.41 9.30 5.24
C THR A 215 26.81 8.90 6.59
N THR A 216 27.00 9.70 7.61
CA THR A 216 26.30 9.60 8.89
C THR A 216 24.81 9.50 8.57
N LYS A 217 24.30 8.23 8.43
CA LYS A 217 22.86 8.01 8.16
C LYS A 217 22.16 8.63 9.34
N PRO A 218 21.22 9.57 9.12
CA PRO A 218 20.46 10.15 10.21
C PRO A 218 19.87 9.01 11.02
N ARG A 219 20.16 8.99 12.32
CA ARG A 219 19.67 7.95 13.20
C ARG A 219 18.17 8.07 13.30
N PHE A 220 17.47 6.96 13.41
CA PHE A 220 16.02 6.91 13.65
C PHE A 220 15.59 7.87 14.78
N GLN A 221 16.42 8.01 15.81
CA GLN A 221 16.23 8.93 16.93
C GLN A 221 16.22 10.42 16.53
N ASP A 222 16.91 10.80 15.46
CA ASP A 222 16.99 12.20 15.03
C ASP A 222 15.67 12.68 14.41
N VAL A 223 14.85 11.76 13.90
CA VAL A 223 13.49 12.04 13.41
C VAL A 223 12.62 12.53 14.57
N PHE A 224 12.66 11.85 15.72
CA PHE A 224 11.84 12.22 16.88
C PHE A 224 12.24 13.53 17.57
N LYS A 225 13.43 14.06 17.26
CA LYS A 225 13.87 15.39 17.74
C LYS A 225 13.26 16.54 16.95
N LEU A 226 12.67 16.27 15.78
CA LEU A 226 12.02 17.29 14.97
C LEU A 226 10.76 17.81 15.67
N ARG A 227 10.59 19.13 15.67
CA ARG A 227 9.44 19.79 16.28
C ARG A 227 8.13 19.26 15.68
N HIS A 228 7.20 18.82 16.53
CA HIS A 228 5.86 18.29 16.17
C HIS A 228 5.83 17.06 15.27
N ILE A 229 6.95 16.39 15.01
CA ILE A 229 6.97 15.20 14.17
C ILE A 229 6.14 14.07 14.79
N SER A 230 6.15 13.92 16.12
CA SER A 230 5.38 12.90 16.82
C SER A 230 3.87 13.04 16.55
N LEU A 231 3.33 14.28 16.52
CA LEU A 231 1.94 14.52 16.15
C LEU A 231 1.66 14.07 14.72
N LEU A 232 2.55 14.41 13.77
CA LEU A 232 2.39 14.02 12.38
C LEU A 232 2.48 12.50 12.19
N LEU A 233 3.37 11.81 12.92
CA LEU A 233 3.46 10.34 12.86
C LEU A 233 2.20 9.66 13.43
N VAL A 234 1.65 10.18 14.52
CA VAL A 234 0.37 9.69 15.08
C VAL A 234 -0.78 9.94 14.10
N LEU A 235 -0.86 11.14 13.51
CA LEU A 235 -1.86 11.43 12.47
C LEU A 235 -1.71 10.50 11.27
N TYR A 236 -0.47 10.26 10.81
CA TYR A 236 -0.18 9.33 9.73
C TYR A 236 -0.70 7.92 10.06
N PHE A 237 -0.39 7.43 11.27
CA PHE A 237 -0.87 6.13 11.74
C PHE A 237 -2.40 6.05 11.76
N LEU A 238 -3.08 7.05 12.35
CA LEU A 238 -4.54 7.07 12.45
C LEU A 238 -5.21 7.17 11.09
N ILE A 239 -4.68 7.97 10.16
CA ILE A 239 -5.19 8.06 8.79
C ILE A 239 -5.12 6.68 8.12
N PHE A 240 -3.95 6.03 8.17
CA PHE A 240 -3.80 4.69 7.60
C PHE A 240 -4.68 3.65 8.29
N LEU A 241 -4.83 3.72 9.60
CA LEU A 241 -5.70 2.83 10.36
C LEU A 241 -7.15 2.94 9.90
N GLY A 242 -7.70 4.17 9.85
CA GLY A 242 -9.07 4.40 9.40
C GLY A 242 -9.32 3.95 7.96
N PHE A 243 -8.37 4.24 7.04
CA PHE A 243 -8.47 3.77 5.67
C PHE A 243 -8.39 2.24 5.55
N ASN A 244 -7.50 1.58 6.28
CA ASN A 244 -7.35 0.14 6.16
C ASN A 244 -8.50 -0.63 6.83
N ILE A 245 -9.13 -0.10 7.87
CA ILE A 245 -10.43 -0.63 8.35
C ILE A 245 -11.46 -0.56 7.22
N TYR A 246 -11.61 0.60 6.56
CA TYR A 246 -12.50 0.75 5.42
C TYR A 246 -12.17 -0.22 4.27
N TYR A 247 -10.90 -0.39 3.91
CA TYR A 247 -10.48 -1.31 2.85
C TYR A 247 -10.71 -2.78 3.16
N ALA A 248 -10.80 -3.16 4.44
CA ALA A 248 -11.24 -4.49 4.83
C ALA A 248 -12.77 -4.63 4.83
N VAL A 249 -13.47 -3.62 5.33
CA VAL A 249 -14.94 -3.65 5.51
C VAL A 249 -15.67 -3.48 4.18
N PHE A 250 -15.31 -2.49 3.35
CA PHE A 250 -16.09 -2.12 2.18
C PHE A 250 -16.21 -3.23 1.11
N PRO A 251 -15.15 -3.93 0.71
CA PRO A 251 -15.28 -5.02 -0.26
C PRO A 251 -16.18 -6.14 0.25
N THR A 252 -16.10 -6.45 1.54
CA THR A 252 -16.93 -7.47 2.18
C THR A 252 -18.39 -7.05 2.24
N HIS A 253 -18.66 -5.79 2.61
CA HIS A 253 -20.00 -5.19 2.58
C HIS A 253 -20.58 -5.17 1.17
N ALA A 254 -19.78 -4.76 0.18
CA ALA A 254 -20.21 -4.74 -1.22
C ALA A 254 -20.62 -6.13 -1.73
N ALA A 255 -19.84 -7.16 -1.39
CA ALA A 255 -20.11 -8.54 -1.79
C ALA A 255 -21.30 -9.16 -1.00
N ASN A 256 -21.32 -9.00 0.34
CA ASN A 256 -22.28 -9.67 1.21
C ASN A 256 -23.64 -8.97 1.28
N ASP A 257 -23.65 -7.65 1.48
CA ASP A 257 -24.87 -6.88 1.74
C ASP A 257 -25.43 -6.25 0.47
N LEU A 258 -24.58 -5.58 -0.31
CA LEU A 258 -25.00 -4.96 -1.56
C LEU A 258 -25.11 -5.95 -2.72
N LYS A 259 -24.63 -7.18 -2.56
CA LYS A 259 -24.62 -8.25 -3.58
C LYS A 259 -23.93 -7.83 -4.89
N TRP A 260 -22.90 -7.01 -4.78
CA TRP A 260 -22.17 -6.56 -5.95
C TRP A 260 -21.31 -7.68 -6.54
N SER A 261 -21.19 -7.65 -7.85
CA SER A 261 -20.24 -8.47 -8.61
C SER A 261 -18.83 -7.87 -8.54
N ILE A 262 -17.84 -8.66 -8.96
CA ILE A 262 -16.45 -8.20 -9.13
C ILE A 262 -16.39 -6.96 -10.02
N THR A 263 -17.18 -6.94 -11.10
CA THR A 263 -17.26 -5.84 -12.06
C THR A 263 -17.78 -4.56 -11.40
N GLN A 264 -18.86 -4.63 -10.63
CA GLN A 264 -19.43 -3.46 -9.94
C GLN A 264 -18.45 -2.89 -8.92
N LEU A 265 -17.78 -3.75 -8.15
CA LEU A 265 -16.75 -3.32 -7.20
C LEU A 265 -15.54 -2.71 -7.93
N GLY A 266 -15.13 -3.28 -9.05
CA GLY A 266 -14.06 -2.75 -9.90
C GLY A 266 -14.40 -1.37 -10.47
N ILE A 267 -15.62 -1.19 -11.00
CA ILE A 267 -16.14 0.09 -11.50
C ILE A 267 -16.17 1.12 -10.36
N PHE A 268 -16.66 0.74 -9.19
CA PHE A 268 -16.66 1.60 -8.00
C PHE A 268 -15.27 2.18 -7.71
N TYR A 269 -14.24 1.33 -7.61
CA TYR A 269 -12.87 1.80 -7.36
C TYR A 269 -12.29 2.60 -8.52
N ALA A 270 -12.66 2.29 -9.77
CA ALA A 270 -12.24 3.07 -10.93
C ALA A 270 -12.83 4.48 -10.91
N VAL A 271 -14.14 4.60 -10.62
CA VAL A 271 -14.83 5.89 -10.49
C VAL A 271 -14.26 6.70 -9.33
N LEU A 272 -14.09 6.05 -8.14
CA LEU A 272 -13.49 6.67 -6.97
C LEU A 272 -12.11 7.26 -7.29
N SER A 273 -11.25 6.45 -7.91
CA SER A 273 -9.89 6.86 -8.28
C SER A 273 -9.90 7.97 -9.34
N GLY A 274 -10.79 7.90 -10.32
CA GLY A 274 -10.96 8.93 -11.35
C GLY A 274 -11.35 10.28 -10.76
N ILE A 275 -12.36 10.31 -9.87
CA ILE A 275 -12.77 11.55 -9.18
C ILE A 275 -11.62 12.05 -8.32
N MET A 276 -10.89 11.15 -7.63
CA MET A 276 -9.78 11.52 -6.76
C MET A 276 -8.65 12.23 -7.54
N VAL A 277 -8.35 11.78 -8.77
CA VAL A 277 -7.37 12.47 -9.65
C VAL A 277 -7.85 13.88 -10.03
N LEU A 278 -9.13 14.02 -10.36
CA LEU A 278 -9.71 15.34 -10.64
C LEU A 278 -9.62 16.27 -9.42
N VAL A 279 -9.85 15.73 -8.22
CA VAL A 279 -9.73 16.52 -6.97
C VAL A 279 -8.28 16.89 -6.69
N GLN A 280 -7.34 15.94 -6.78
CA GLN A 280 -5.92 16.19 -6.51
C GLN A 280 -5.25 17.11 -7.56
N GLY A 281 -5.79 17.17 -8.77
CA GLY A 281 -5.30 18.06 -9.82
C GLY A 281 -5.88 19.49 -9.71
N PRO A 282 -6.96 19.78 -10.44
CA PRO A 282 -7.49 21.14 -10.54
C PRO A 282 -8.13 21.67 -9.25
N VAL A 283 -8.85 20.80 -8.48
CA VAL A 283 -9.57 21.25 -7.28
C VAL A 283 -8.58 21.62 -6.18
N LEU A 284 -7.62 20.76 -5.88
CA LEU A 284 -6.59 21.00 -4.87
C LEU A 284 -5.76 22.25 -5.21
N ARG A 285 -5.38 22.41 -6.50
CA ARG A 285 -4.64 23.62 -6.93
C ARG A 285 -5.42 24.90 -6.67
N LYS A 286 -6.74 24.91 -6.90
CA LYS A 286 -7.60 26.06 -6.60
C LYS A 286 -7.78 26.25 -5.09
N ALA A 287 -7.92 25.15 -4.34
CA ALA A 287 -8.07 25.18 -2.89
C ALA A 287 -6.83 25.75 -2.20
N LEU A 288 -5.62 25.36 -2.63
CA LEU A 288 -4.34 25.86 -2.09
C LEU A 288 -4.12 27.37 -2.31
N LYS A 289 -4.82 28.00 -3.28
CA LYS A 289 -4.80 29.45 -3.45
C LYS A 289 -5.60 30.20 -2.37
N LYS A 290 -6.57 29.52 -1.71
CA LYS A 290 -7.49 30.15 -0.75
C LYS A 290 -7.26 29.65 0.69
N PHE A 291 -6.79 28.44 0.84
CA PHE A 291 -6.66 27.74 2.12
C PHE A 291 -5.23 27.23 2.32
N SER A 292 -4.74 27.26 3.54
CA SER A 292 -3.47 26.62 3.90
C SER A 292 -3.62 25.09 3.90
N GLU A 293 -2.49 24.38 3.78
CA GLU A 293 -2.46 22.90 3.80
C GLU A 293 -3.05 22.36 5.10
N GLU A 294 -2.79 23.01 6.24
CA GLU A 294 -3.34 22.64 7.54
C GLU A 294 -4.88 22.71 7.56
N LYS A 295 -5.46 23.77 6.94
CA LYS A 295 -6.92 23.90 6.79
C LYS A 295 -7.48 22.82 5.88
N LEU A 296 -6.74 22.44 4.82
CA LEU A 296 -7.18 21.36 3.91
C LEU A 296 -7.13 19.99 4.58
N VAL A 297 -6.15 19.72 5.46
CA VAL A 297 -6.14 18.51 6.30
C VAL A 297 -7.34 18.50 7.24
N PHE A 298 -7.61 19.62 7.90
CA PHE A 298 -8.74 19.74 8.82
C PHE A 298 -10.10 19.53 8.12
N ILE A 299 -10.37 20.27 7.04
CA ILE A 299 -11.64 20.16 6.29
C ILE A 299 -11.77 18.77 5.64
N GLY A 300 -10.68 18.28 5.02
CA GLY A 300 -10.67 16.99 4.34
C GLY A 300 -10.92 15.80 5.29
N SER A 301 -10.39 15.86 6.52
CA SER A 301 -10.65 14.81 7.53
C SER A 301 -12.12 14.82 8.00
N LEU A 302 -12.76 15.99 8.14
CA LEU A 302 -14.19 16.05 8.46
C LEU A 302 -15.06 15.46 7.34
N ILE A 303 -14.76 15.83 6.08
CA ILE A 303 -15.47 15.27 4.91
C ILE A 303 -15.32 13.75 4.87
N LEU A 304 -14.12 13.22 5.15
CA LEU A 304 -13.87 11.79 5.20
C LEU A 304 -14.61 11.09 6.33
N ALA A 305 -14.68 11.68 7.51
CA ALA A 305 -15.43 11.11 8.62
C ALA A 305 -16.93 11.01 8.26
N THR A 306 -17.49 12.07 7.67
CA THR A 306 -18.89 12.08 7.18
C THR A 306 -19.11 11.02 6.11
N ASN A 307 -18.15 10.86 5.20
CA ASN A 307 -18.20 9.82 4.17
C ASN A 307 -18.37 8.40 4.77
N PHE A 308 -17.57 8.05 5.78
CA PHE A 308 -17.66 6.72 6.39
C PHE A 308 -19.01 6.48 7.09
N ILE A 309 -19.65 7.53 7.61
CA ILE A 309 -21.02 7.43 8.17
C ILE A 309 -22.03 7.10 7.06
N LEU A 310 -21.89 7.66 5.86
CA LEU A 310 -22.81 7.40 4.75
C LEU A 310 -22.71 5.94 4.24
N PHE A 311 -21.56 5.29 4.37
CA PHE A 311 -21.42 3.89 3.98
C PHE A 311 -22.17 2.90 4.90
N VAL A 312 -22.69 3.34 6.05
CA VAL A 312 -23.57 2.51 6.88
C VAL A 312 -24.92 2.28 6.19
N SER A 313 -25.30 3.16 5.26
CA SER A 313 -26.55 3.02 4.51
C SER A 313 -26.39 2.09 3.31
N ASN A 314 -27.32 1.17 3.12
CA ASN A 314 -27.41 0.32 1.93
C ASN A 314 -28.04 1.04 0.72
N ASN A 315 -28.37 2.31 0.84
CA ASN A 315 -28.96 3.10 -0.24
C ASN A 315 -27.90 3.45 -1.29
N ILE A 316 -28.14 3.12 -2.56
CA ILE A 316 -27.20 3.37 -3.66
C ILE A 316 -26.86 4.86 -3.82
N PHE A 317 -27.80 5.77 -3.54
CA PHE A 317 -27.55 7.20 -3.59
C PHE A 317 -26.62 7.65 -2.46
N ALA A 318 -26.75 7.06 -1.27
CA ALA A 318 -25.85 7.30 -0.15
C ALA A 318 -24.43 6.80 -0.46
N VAL A 319 -24.31 5.60 -1.04
CA VAL A 319 -23.02 5.03 -1.50
C VAL A 319 -22.42 5.92 -2.59
N GLY A 320 -23.21 6.40 -3.56
CA GLY A 320 -22.75 7.33 -4.61
C GLY A 320 -22.26 8.66 -4.02
N GLY A 321 -22.99 9.23 -3.07
CA GLY A 321 -22.56 10.44 -2.33
C GLY A 321 -21.29 10.20 -1.53
N ALA A 322 -21.17 9.03 -0.90
CA ALA A 322 -19.98 8.64 -0.17
C ALA A 322 -18.73 8.56 -1.07
N VAL A 323 -18.84 8.04 -2.30
CA VAL A 323 -17.72 8.05 -3.28
C VAL A 323 -17.19 9.44 -3.53
N ILE A 324 -18.09 10.40 -3.73
CA ILE A 324 -17.72 11.80 -4.00
C ILE A 324 -17.04 12.40 -2.77
N LEU A 325 -17.62 12.21 -1.58
CA LEU A 325 -17.04 12.72 -0.32
C LEU A 325 -15.70 12.06 -0.01
N PHE A 326 -15.53 10.76 -0.27
CA PHE A 326 -14.24 10.10 -0.14
C PHE A 326 -13.18 10.74 -1.04
N ALA A 327 -13.51 10.91 -2.31
CA ALA A 327 -12.59 11.47 -3.29
C ALA A 327 -12.21 12.92 -2.94
N VAL A 328 -13.18 13.75 -2.52
CA VAL A 328 -12.94 15.13 -2.11
C VAL A 328 -12.14 15.18 -0.80
N GLY A 329 -12.60 14.48 0.22
CA GLY A 329 -11.96 14.47 1.54
C GLY A 329 -10.51 13.98 1.47
N ASN A 330 -10.28 12.81 0.88
CA ASN A 330 -8.93 12.24 0.72
C ASN A 330 -8.07 13.03 -0.27
N GLY A 331 -8.67 13.48 -1.38
CA GLY A 331 -7.97 14.25 -2.40
C GLY A 331 -7.45 15.60 -1.90
N LEU A 332 -8.10 16.22 -0.91
CA LEU A 332 -7.65 17.45 -0.26
C LEU A 332 -6.71 17.13 0.92
N MET A 333 -7.07 16.18 1.77
CA MET A 333 -6.36 15.88 3.01
C MET A 333 -4.99 15.28 2.75
N TRP A 334 -4.92 14.20 1.99
CA TRP A 334 -3.70 13.39 1.88
C TRP A 334 -2.51 14.13 1.27
N PRO A 335 -2.63 14.80 0.10
CA PRO A 335 -1.51 15.54 -0.48
C PRO A 335 -1.06 16.72 0.42
N SER A 336 -2.01 17.40 1.06
CA SER A 336 -1.72 18.50 1.98
C SER A 336 -0.98 18.01 3.22
N PHE A 337 -1.40 16.88 3.78
CA PHE A 337 -0.73 16.25 4.92
C PHE A 337 0.70 15.82 4.57
N MET A 338 0.91 15.19 3.42
CA MET A 338 2.23 14.75 2.95
C MET A 338 3.16 15.94 2.69
N SER A 339 2.62 17.07 2.22
CA SER A 339 3.38 18.31 2.06
C SER A 339 3.84 18.87 3.40
N ILE A 340 2.96 18.91 4.41
CA ILE A 340 3.31 19.34 5.79
C ILE A 340 4.41 18.42 6.35
N LEU A 341 4.25 17.10 6.24
CA LEU A 341 5.22 16.13 6.72
C LEU A 341 6.60 16.33 6.06
N SER A 342 6.61 16.53 4.74
CA SER A 342 7.83 16.75 3.96
C SER A 342 8.53 18.06 4.35
N ARG A 343 7.79 19.17 4.55
CA ARG A 343 8.36 20.45 5.00
C ARG A 343 8.99 20.35 6.39
N ARG A 344 8.34 19.66 7.33
CA ARG A 344 8.87 19.48 8.69
C ARG A 344 10.12 18.59 8.72
N ALA A 345 10.24 17.67 7.79
CA ALA A 345 11.43 16.83 7.65
C ALA A 345 12.67 17.60 7.18
N GLY A 346 12.47 18.66 6.37
CA GLY A 346 13.56 19.38 5.73
C GLY A 346 14.36 18.51 4.76
N SER A 347 15.28 19.10 4.01
CA SER A 347 16.04 18.40 2.97
C SER A 347 16.94 17.25 3.50
N LYS A 348 17.49 17.41 4.71
CA LYS A 348 18.46 16.44 5.28
C LYS A 348 17.79 15.18 5.85
N LEU A 349 16.58 15.27 6.40
CA LEU A 349 15.91 14.18 7.11
C LEU A 349 14.70 13.62 6.36
N GLN A 350 14.40 14.12 5.15
CA GLN A 350 13.20 13.74 4.39
C GLN A 350 13.08 12.23 4.18
N GLY A 351 14.16 11.56 3.78
CA GLY A 351 14.16 10.11 3.60
C GLY A 351 13.95 9.34 4.91
N ALA A 352 14.57 9.80 6.01
CA ALA A 352 14.42 9.18 7.32
C ALA A 352 12.99 9.33 7.86
N VAL A 353 12.40 10.54 7.73
CA VAL A 353 11.01 10.80 8.14
C VAL A 353 10.02 9.98 7.32
N GLN A 354 10.20 9.90 6.00
CA GLN A 354 9.36 9.07 5.13
C GLN A 354 9.48 7.57 5.48
N GLY A 355 10.68 7.09 5.79
CA GLY A 355 10.89 5.71 6.24
C GLY A 355 10.19 5.40 7.56
N VAL A 356 10.31 6.29 8.55
CA VAL A 356 9.60 6.17 9.84
C VAL A 356 8.10 6.21 9.63
N ALA A 357 7.58 7.21 8.90
CA ALA A 357 6.16 7.34 8.59
C ALA A 357 5.64 6.10 7.85
N GLY A 358 6.40 5.57 6.89
CA GLY A 358 6.07 4.33 6.18
C GLY A 358 5.96 3.12 7.12
N SER A 359 6.83 3.01 8.14
CA SER A 359 6.73 1.96 9.17
C SER A 359 5.46 2.09 10.02
N PHE A 360 5.10 3.32 10.42
CA PHE A 360 3.83 3.60 11.12
C PHE A 360 2.63 3.27 10.24
N GLY A 361 2.67 3.63 8.95
CA GLY A 361 1.63 3.29 7.98
C GLY A 361 1.50 1.79 7.74
N GLY A 362 2.62 1.07 7.64
CA GLY A 362 2.63 -0.39 7.52
C GLY A 362 2.00 -1.08 8.73
N LEU A 363 2.39 -0.66 9.95
CA LEU A 363 1.77 -1.17 11.18
C LEU A 363 0.28 -0.86 11.24
N ALA A 364 -0.12 0.37 10.92
CA ALA A 364 -1.52 0.77 10.87
C ALA A 364 -2.31 -0.03 9.81
N SER A 365 -1.67 -0.38 8.68
CA SER A 365 -2.30 -1.20 7.64
C SER A 365 -2.56 -2.63 8.12
N ILE A 366 -1.59 -3.24 8.81
CA ILE A 366 -1.74 -4.58 9.40
C ILE A 366 -2.90 -4.57 10.40
N LEU A 367 -2.86 -3.64 11.34
CA LEU A 367 -3.90 -3.53 12.38
C LEU A 367 -5.26 -3.18 11.76
N GLY A 368 -5.33 -2.23 10.84
CA GLY A 368 -6.58 -1.78 10.24
C GLY A 368 -7.26 -2.86 9.40
N LEU A 369 -6.51 -3.59 8.57
CA LEU A 369 -7.05 -4.68 7.76
C LEU A 369 -7.52 -5.85 8.64
N THR A 370 -6.71 -6.23 9.63
CA THR A 370 -7.08 -7.28 10.58
C THR A 370 -8.32 -6.89 11.40
N LEU A 371 -8.29 -5.72 12.04
CA LEU A 371 -9.42 -5.23 12.83
C LEU A 371 -10.68 -5.06 11.98
N GLY A 372 -10.55 -4.56 10.75
CA GLY A 372 -11.68 -4.38 9.85
C GLY A 372 -12.41 -5.69 9.55
N GLY A 373 -11.68 -6.79 9.33
CA GLY A 373 -12.27 -8.12 9.16
C GLY A 373 -13.01 -8.59 10.40
N PHE A 374 -12.41 -8.46 11.59
CA PHE A 374 -13.06 -8.82 12.87
C PHE A 374 -14.28 -7.94 13.17
N LEU A 375 -14.15 -6.62 12.96
CA LEU A 375 -15.26 -5.70 13.21
C LEU A 375 -16.44 -6.00 12.29
N TYR A 376 -16.20 -6.21 11.00
CA TYR A 376 -17.29 -6.53 10.08
C TYR A 376 -17.99 -7.84 10.47
N ASN A 377 -17.24 -8.85 10.87
CA ASN A 377 -17.82 -10.12 11.34
C ASN A 377 -18.67 -9.96 12.62
N SER A 378 -18.29 -9.02 13.49
CA SER A 378 -18.95 -8.81 14.80
C SER A 378 -20.13 -7.85 14.74
N ILE A 379 -19.99 -6.72 14.03
CA ILE A 379 -20.96 -5.61 14.02
C ILE A 379 -21.42 -5.20 12.62
N GLY A 380 -21.03 -5.96 11.58
CA GLY A 380 -21.45 -5.73 10.19
C GLY A 380 -21.11 -4.32 9.71
N VAL A 381 -22.06 -3.68 9.04
CA VAL A 381 -21.93 -2.32 8.47
C VAL A 381 -21.60 -1.24 9.49
N ALA A 382 -21.92 -1.45 10.78
CA ALA A 382 -21.56 -0.50 11.84
C ALA A 382 -20.03 -0.33 11.99
N SER A 383 -19.22 -1.22 11.42
CA SER A 383 -17.76 -1.11 11.36
C SER A 383 -17.28 0.17 10.66
N PHE A 384 -18.07 0.73 9.74
CA PHE A 384 -17.77 2.03 9.13
C PHE A 384 -17.76 3.17 10.15
N LEU A 385 -18.55 3.08 11.24
CA LEU A 385 -18.55 4.07 12.31
C LEU A 385 -17.23 4.06 13.08
N VAL A 386 -16.54 2.91 13.17
CA VAL A 386 -15.20 2.84 13.75
C VAL A 386 -14.19 3.59 12.86
N SER A 387 -14.24 3.38 11.54
CA SER A 387 -13.43 4.17 10.60
C SER A 387 -13.73 5.66 10.71
N ALA A 388 -15.01 6.05 10.78
CA ALA A 388 -15.44 7.42 10.99
C ALA A 388 -14.89 8.00 12.29
N GLY A 389 -14.97 7.25 13.39
CA GLY A 389 -14.45 7.65 14.71
C GLY A 389 -12.95 7.88 14.69
N VAL A 390 -12.18 6.98 14.08
CA VAL A 390 -10.72 7.15 13.91
C VAL A 390 -10.40 8.42 13.12
N ILE A 391 -11.12 8.68 12.03
CA ILE A 391 -10.89 9.90 11.22
C ILE A 391 -11.42 11.16 11.93
N LEU A 392 -12.45 11.06 12.78
CA LEU A 392 -12.85 12.17 13.66
C LEU A 392 -11.76 12.52 14.69
N VAL A 393 -11.05 11.52 15.21
CA VAL A 393 -9.86 11.78 16.05
C VAL A 393 -8.79 12.51 15.24
N VAL A 394 -8.55 12.13 13.99
CA VAL A 394 -7.64 12.87 13.08
C VAL A 394 -8.11 14.31 12.90
N PHE A 395 -9.41 14.53 12.68
CA PHE A 395 -10.01 15.86 12.58
C PHE A 395 -9.74 16.71 13.82
N VAL A 396 -10.02 16.18 15.02
CA VAL A 396 -9.80 16.89 16.29
C VAL A 396 -8.31 17.18 16.52
N MET A 397 -7.44 16.19 16.27
CA MET A 397 -5.99 16.37 16.43
C MET A 397 -5.40 17.36 15.41
N SER A 398 -5.95 17.40 14.19
CA SER A 398 -5.48 18.33 13.14
C SER A 398 -5.75 19.80 13.48
N PHE A 399 -6.65 20.08 14.43
CA PHE A 399 -6.85 21.43 14.96
C PHE A 399 -5.57 22.03 15.58
N ARG A 400 -4.70 21.16 16.13
CA ARG A 400 -3.39 21.61 16.64
C ARG A 400 -2.49 22.13 15.51
N LEU A 401 -2.61 21.57 14.28
CA LEU A 401 -1.84 22.06 13.14
C LEU A 401 -2.24 23.48 12.71
N LEU A 402 -3.51 23.87 12.95
CA LEU A 402 -4.00 25.22 12.63
C LEU A 402 -3.46 26.30 13.60
N LYS A 403 -3.12 25.92 14.82
CA LYS A 403 -2.62 26.84 15.86
C LYS A 403 -1.11 27.08 15.77
N GLU A 404 -0.42 26.29 14.96
CA GLU A 404 1.05 26.29 14.85
C GLU A 404 1.58 27.18 13.72
N LYS A 405 0.93 28.32 13.46
CA LYS A 405 1.44 29.35 12.56
C LYS A 405 2.52 30.17 13.21
#